data_ddd84a9c30a6b6d56780d53ed266b090
#
_entry.id   ddd84a9c30a6b6d56780d53ed266b090
#
_cell.length_a   1.000
_cell.length_b   1.000
_cell.length_c   1.000
_cell.angle_alpha   90.00
_cell.angle_beta   90.00
_cell.angle_gamma   90.00
#
_symmetry.space_group_name_H-M   'P 1'
#
loop_
_entity.id
_entity.type
_entity.pdbx_description
1 polymer ?
#
loop_
_entity_poly.entity_id
_entity_poly.type
_entity_poly.pdbx_seq_one_letter_code
_entity_poly.pdbx_strand_id
1 'polypeptide(L)'
;MAKTERILYLDILKVVAVIGVIFSHLYWFIPATNDFYTTIRFFLFSIAKPAVPIFIMVTGALMLGRDISYKEIFTKRIPRVIIAFLMAAIIYTLYKGNNPISVFIRIFEGEVDGKNYDYIPYWGWYIYLLIALYIMTPFLHKMIKSFKDKDYRVFIILFVVLVSIFNCLPTFTSVFLGNSHGINGNLSTSLFSIAIGYYVFGYYISNKEISKKENSISIIVYVISMIFCTLYLLYFGRKMNDPGYFPLEYSYFPISLASMCVFISFKYYFSKCLNNNIFTKIITTISTSGFGIYLFHVPVLEEIHKLPFMMSIFNFNSILGVVVLISLVILILTIIFYLIRKIPIFRKIF
;
A
#
# COMPACT_ATOMS: atom_id res chain seq x y z
N MET A 1 -19.47 -21.71 11.49
CA MET A 1 -18.33 -21.17 10.75
C MET A 1 -17.09 -21.44 11.57
N ALA A 2 -16.18 -22.30 11.10
CA ALA A 2 -14.90 -22.53 11.76
C ALA A 2 -14.16 -21.19 11.87
N LYS A 3 -13.66 -20.86 13.06
CA LYS A 3 -12.79 -19.69 13.27
C LYS A 3 -11.55 -19.95 12.42
N THR A 4 -11.44 -19.30 11.25
CA THR A 4 -10.20 -19.35 10.47
C THR A 4 -9.08 -18.85 11.38
N GLU A 5 -8.11 -19.70 11.64
CA GLU A 5 -6.94 -19.34 12.44
C GLU A 5 -6.31 -18.08 11.86
N ARG A 6 -6.07 -17.13 12.73
CA ARG A 6 -5.53 -15.83 12.36
C ARG A 6 -4.04 -15.96 12.11
N ILE A 7 -3.58 -15.46 10.98
CA ILE A 7 -2.19 -15.59 10.53
C ILE A 7 -1.42 -14.32 10.92
N LEU A 8 -0.64 -14.39 12.00
CA LEU A 8 0.02 -13.25 12.62
C LEU A 8 0.92 -12.46 11.67
N TYR A 9 1.73 -13.11 10.84
CA TYR A 9 2.63 -12.38 9.92
C TYR A 9 1.86 -11.51 8.91
N LEU A 10 0.67 -11.91 8.49
CA LEU A 10 -0.18 -11.09 7.62
C LEU A 10 -0.74 -9.87 8.35
N ASP A 11 -1.05 -10.00 9.65
CA ASP A 11 -1.48 -8.87 10.46
C ASP A 11 -0.34 -7.88 10.68
N ILE A 12 0.88 -8.36 10.94
CA ILE A 12 2.08 -7.49 11.04
C ILE A 12 2.33 -6.77 9.72
N LEU A 13 2.28 -7.48 8.58
CA LEU A 13 2.44 -6.86 7.27
C LEU A 13 1.40 -5.78 6.99
N LYS A 14 0.14 -5.95 7.41
CA LYS A 14 -0.88 -4.90 7.30
C LYS A 14 -0.51 -3.67 8.14
N VAL A 15 -0.04 -3.87 9.37
CA VAL A 15 0.38 -2.75 10.23
C VAL A 15 1.55 -2.00 9.61
N VAL A 16 2.56 -2.71 9.12
CA VAL A 16 3.71 -2.10 8.40
C VAL A 16 3.23 -1.33 7.18
N ALA A 17 2.31 -1.89 6.41
CA ALA A 17 1.76 -1.21 5.25
C ALA A 17 0.93 0.04 5.63
N VAL A 18 0.14 -0.01 6.70
CA VAL A 18 -0.55 1.19 7.23
C VAL A 18 0.44 2.28 7.59
N ILE A 19 1.51 1.96 8.33
CA ILE A 19 2.57 2.92 8.69
C ILE A 19 3.20 3.53 7.42
N GLY A 20 3.55 2.70 6.45
CA GLY A 20 4.16 3.15 5.20
C GLY A 20 3.23 4.06 4.37
N VAL A 21 1.93 3.74 4.29
CA VAL A 21 0.95 4.60 3.62
C VAL A 21 0.83 5.95 4.31
N ILE A 22 0.69 5.99 5.63
CA ILE A 22 0.62 7.25 6.37
C ILE A 22 1.90 8.06 6.17
N PHE A 23 3.08 7.41 6.24
CA PHE A 23 4.35 8.07 6.00
C PHE A 23 4.44 8.65 4.58
N SER A 24 3.90 7.97 3.56
CA SER A 24 3.91 8.47 2.18
C SER A 24 3.12 9.76 1.98
N HIS A 25 2.28 10.14 2.94
CA HIS A 25 1.59 11.44 2.99
C HIS A 25 2.27 12.46 3.92
N LEU A 26 3.36 12.08 4.60
CA LEU A 26 4.06 12.91 5.58
C LEU A 26 5.50 13.26 5.22
N TYR A 27 6.09 12.61 4.24
CA TYR A 27 7.51 12.81 3.91
C TYR A 27 7.85 14.27 3.56
N TRP A 28 6.87 15.05 3.09
CA TRP A 28 7.00 16.48 2.80
C TRP A 28 7.31 17.32 4.04
N PHE A 29 6.91 16.88 5.22
CA PHE A 29 7.19 17.57 6.47
C PHE A 29 8.66 17.43 6.93
N ILE A 30 9.43 16.55 6.30
CA ILE A 30 10.87 16.50 6.49
C ILE A 30 11.47 17.49 5.48
N PRO A 31 12.07 18.61 5.94
CA PRO A 31 12.55 19.65 5.04
C PRO A 31 13.74 19.16 4.21
N ALA A 32 13.85 19.64 2.97
CA ALA A 32 15.01 19.40 2.11
C ALA A 32 16.01 20.56 2.19
N THR A 33 16.35 21.01 3.40
CA THR A 33 17.18 22.19 3.65
C THR A 33 18.66 21.96 3.42
N ASN A 34 19.11 20.72 3.50
CA ASN A 34 20.48 20.29 3.24
C ASN A 34 20.53 18.84 2.76
N ASP A 35 21.70 18.39 2.31
CA ASP A 35 21.91 17.05 1.75
C ASP A 35 21.56 15.94 2.75
N PHE A 36 21.80 16.14 4.03
CA PHE A 36 21.48 15.14 5.07
C PHE A 36 19.97 14.93 5.20
N TYR A 37 19.19 15.98 5.40
CA TYR A 37 17.73 15.87 5.52
C TYR A 37 17.09 15.41 4.22
N THR A 38 17.59 15.85 3.07
CA THR A 38 17.13 15.38 1.75
C THR A 38 17.38 13.87 1.59
N THR A 39 18.56 13.39 1.97
CA THR A 39 18.90 11.96 1.90
C THR A 39 18.00 11.14 2.83
N ILE A 40 17.80 11.57 4.08
CA ILE A 40 16.91 10.88 5.03
C ILE A 40 15.47 10.85 4.50
N ARG A 41 14.97 11.96 3.99
CA ARG A 41 13.63 12.06 3.41
C ARG A 41 13.43 11.04 2.29
N PHE A 42 14.35 10.97 1.35
CA PHE A 42 14.28 10.04 0.22
C PHE A 42 14.46 8.59 0.66
N PHE A 43 15.34 8.32 1.61
CA PHE A 43 15.53 6.99 2.18
C PHE A 43 14.27 6.48 2.87
N LEU A 44 13.67 7.28 3.73
CA LEU A 44 12.44 6.92 4.43
C LEU A 44 11.27 6.77 3.45
N PHE A 45 11.17 7.62 2.42
CA PHE A 45 10.17 7.47 1.37
C PHE A 45 10.35 6.17 0.58
N SER A 46 11.59 5.80 0.24
CA SER A 46 11.89 4.54 -0.43
C SER A 46 11.45 3.33 0.40
N ILE A 47 11.68 3.36 1.72
CA ILE A 47 11.24 2.31 2.66
C ILE A 47 9.70 2.22 2.74
N ALA A 48 8.99 3.34 2.65
CA ALA A 48 7.53 3.39 2.73
C ALA A 48 6.84 2.92 1.44
N LYS A 49 7.49 3.08 0.29
CA LYS A 49 6.89 2.79 -1.02
C LYS A 49 6.38 1.36 -1.20
N PRO A 50 6.98 0.30 -0.66
CA PRO A 50 6.45 -1.06 -0.65
C PRO A 50 5.07 -1.25 0.00
N ALA A 51 4.54 -0.27 0.74
CA ALA A 51 3.32 -0.40 1.54
C ALA A 51 2.09 -0.85 0.73
N VAL A 52 1.82 -0.23 -0.41
CA VAL A 52 0.67 -0.59 -1.26
C VAL A 52 0.84 -1.99 -1.88
N PRO A 53 1.98 -2.35 -2.50
CA PRO A 53 2.23 -3.73 -2.91
C PRO A 53 2.03 -4.76 -1.79
N ILE A 54 2.45 -4.45 -0.56
CA ILE A 54 2.24 -5.33 0.60
C ILE A 54 0.75 -5.55 0.87
N PHE A 55 -0.09 -4.51 0.82
CA PHE A 55 -1.54 -4.67 0.96
C PHE A 55 -2.14 -5.57 -0.11
N ILE A 56 -1.69 -5.42 -1.36
CA ILE A 56 -2.13 -6.27 -2.47
C ILE A 56 -1.73 -7.73 -2.23
N MET A 57 -0.47 -7.98 -1.85
CA MET A 57 0.03 -9.32 -1.56
C MET A 57 -0.69 -9.97 -0.38
N VAL A 58 -0.94 -9.23 0.69
CA VAL A 58 -1.73 -9.71 1.84
C VAL A 58 -3.15 -10.06 1.42
N THR A 59 -3.77 -9.25 0.57
CA THR A 59 -5.11 -9.54 0.06
C THR A 59 -5.11 -10.81 -0.78
N GLY A 60 -4.10 -11.02 -1.64
CA GLY A 60 -3.91 -12.24 -2.42
C GLY A 60 -3.76 -13.48 -1.53
N ALA A 61 -2.92 -13.40 -0.51
CA ALA A 61 -2.73 -14.47 0.47
C ALA A 61 -4.03 -14.88 1.19
N LEU A 62 -4.92 -13.92 1.46
CA LEU A 62 -6.17 -14.15 2.19
C LEU A 62 -7.33 -14.60 1.29
N MET A 63 -7.30 -14.25 0.00
CA MET A 63 -8.45 -14.41 -0.89
C MET A 63 -8.29 -15.50 -1.94
N LEU A 64 -7.11 -15.63 -2.58
CA LEU A 64 -6.93 -16.52 -3.71
C LEU A 64 -7.00 -18.01 -3.37
N GLY A 65 -6.69 -18.39 -2.12
CA GLY A 65 -6.80 -19.78 -1.66
C GLY A 65 -8.23 -20.25 -1.39
N ARG A 66 -9.22 -19.34 -1.49
CA ARG A 66 -10.61 -19.64 -1.14
C ARG A 66 -11.45 -19.77 -2.40
N ASP A 67 -12.29 -20.79 -2.46
CA ASP A 67 -13.31 -20.90 -3.51
C ASP A 67 -14.46 -19.93 -3.18
N ILE A 68 -14.29 -18.67 -3.59
CA ILE A 68 -15.24 -17.60 -3.33
C ILE A 68 -16.18 -17.49 -4.55
N SER A 69 -17.47 -17.66 -4.31
CA SER A 69 -18.46 -17.56 -5.38
C SER A 69 -18.63 -16.12 -5.88
N TYR A 70 -19.02 -15.96 -7.15
CA TYR A 70 -19.40 -14.67 -7.71
C TYR A 70 -20.47 -13.97 -6.85
N LYS A 71 -21.46 -14.73 -6.36
CA LYS A 71 -22.50 -14.20 -5.48
C LYS A 71 -21.89 -13.58 -4.22
N GLU A 72 -20.93 -14.22 -3.57
CA GLU A 72 -20.28 -13.66 -2.38
C GLU A 72 -19.51 -12.38 -2.69
N ILE A 73 -18.80 -12.33 -3.81
CA ILE A 73 -18.07 -11.13 -4.24
C ILE A 73 -19.02 -9.95 -4.42
N PHE A 74 -20.07 -10.13 -5.23
CA PHE A 74 -20.96 -9.02 -5.60
C PHE A 74 -21.98 -8.66 -4.51
N THR A 75 -22.35 -9.58 -3.60
CA THR A 75 -23.35 -9.30 -2.56
C THR A 75 -22.76 -8.96 -1.19
N LYS A 76 -21.47 -9.30 -0.94
CA LYS A 76 -20.84 -9.10 0.38
C LYS A 76 -19.57 -8.29 0.32
N ARG A 77 -18.61 -8.66 -0.56
CA ARG A 77 -17.28 -8.08 -0.55
C ARG A 77 -17.24 -6.69 -1.16
N ILE A 78 -17.71 -6.56 -2.39
CA ILE A 78 -17.74 -5.26 -3.10
C ILE A 78 -18.65 -4.26 -2.40
N PRO A 79 -19.91 -4.57 -2.04
CA PRO A 79 -20.77 -3.63 -1.34
C PRO A 79 -20.17 -3.12 -0.01
N ARG A 80 -19.50 -3.99 0.74
CA ARG A 80 -18.79 -3.59 1.96
C ARG A 80 -17.77 -2.49 1.70
N VAL A 81 -16.94 -2.67 0.68
CA VAL A 81 -15.89 -1.72 0.32
C VAL A 81 -16.48 -0.42 -0.21
N ILE A 82 -17.48 -0.51 -1.09
CA ILE A 82 -18.17 0.67 -1.64
C ILE A 82 -18.83 1.48 -0.53
N ILE A 83 -19.59 0.86 0.37
CA ILE A 83 -20.27 1.56 1.47
C ILE A 83 -19.25 2.27 2.36
N ALA A 84 -18.16 1.58 2.75
CA ALA A 84 -17.12 2.20 3.56
C ALA A 84 -16.47 3.40 2.86
N PHE A 85 -16.21 3.27 1.56
CA PHE A 85 -15.61 4.35 0.77
C PHE A 85 -16.57 5.53 0.58
N LEU A 86 -17.84 5.28 0.29
CA LEU A 86 -18.86 6.34 0.21
C LEU A 86 -18.98 7.08 1.54
N MET A 87 -19.00 6.37 2.66
CA MET A 87 -19.02 7.01 3.98
C MET A 87 -17.80 7.90 4.20
N ALA A 88 -16.60 7.41 3.85
CA ALA A 88 -15.39 8.20 3.98
C ALA A 88 -15.39 9.42 3.04
N ALA A 89 -15.83 9.26 1.81
CA ALA A 89 -15.93 10.35 0.83
C ALA A 89 -16.95 11.42 1.26
N ILE A 90 -18.11 11.03 1.75
CA ILE A 90 -19.13 11.95 2.28
C ILE A 90 -18.56 12.74 3.47
N ILE A 91 -17.94 12.05 4.44
CA ILE A 91 -17.35 12.71 5.62
C ILE A 91 -16.22 13.65 5.19
N TYR A 92 -15.38 13.24 4.26
CA TYR A 92 -14.31 14.07 3.73
C TYR A 92 -14.81 15.31 3.00
N THR A 93 -15.86 15.17 2.17
CA THR A 93 -16.49 16.30 1.46
C THR A 93 -17.10 17.30 2.42
N LEU A 94 -17.76 16.82 3.48
CA LEU A 94 -18.28 17.67 4.56
C LEU A 94 -17.15 18.37 5.32
N TYR A 95 -16.06 17.65 5.61
CA TYR A 95 -14.87 18.23 6.25
C TYR A 95 -14.25 19.36 5.41
N LYS A 96 -14.25 19.24 4.09
CA LYS A 96 -13.80 20.30 3.18
C LYS A 96 -14.83 21.43 2.95
N GLY A 97 -16.01 21.37 3.58
CA GLY A 97 -17.07 22.38 3.46
C GLY A 97 -17.88 22.31 2.17
N ASN A 98 -17.84 21.19 1.46
CA ASN A 98 -18.51 21.00 0.18
C ASN A 98 -19.85 20.25 0.31
N ASN A 99 -20.67 20.27 -0.73
CA ASN A 99 -21.96 19.55 -0.77
C ASN A 99 -21.73 18.04 -0.89
N PRO A 100 -22.16 17.21 0.09
CA PRO A 100 -21.93 15.77 0.08
C PRO A 100 -22.67 15.04 -1.06
N ILE A 101 -23.71 15.61 -1.64
CA ILE A 101 -24.45 15.01 -2.77
C ILE A 101 -23.56 14.91 -4.01
N SER A 102 -22.63 15.85 -4.18
CA SER A 102 -21.70 15.86 -5.31
C SER A 102 -20.78 14.62 -5.34
N VAL A 103 -20.57 13.94 -4.22
CA VAL A 103 -19.78 12.69 -4.16
C VAL A 103 -20.33 11.63 -5.12
N PHE A 104 -21.66 11.50 -5.22
CA PHE A 104 -22.30 10.49 -6.08
C PHE A 104 -22.04 10.70 -7.57
N ILE A 105 -21.78 11.95 -7.98
CA ILE A 105 -21.43 12.29 -9.36
C ILE A 105 -19.91 12.14 -9.53
N ARG A 106 -19.15 12.76 -8.64
CA ARG A 106 -17.69 12.87 -8.74
C ARG A 106 -16.96 11.54 -8.59
N ILE A 107 -17.52 10.57 -7.88
CA ILE A 107 -16.92 9.25 -7.71
C ILE A 107 -16.74 8.48 -9.04
N PHE A 108 -17.52 8.82 -10.07
CA PHE A 108 -17.43 8.24 -11.41
C PHE A 108 -16.58 9.06 -12.38
N GLU A 109 -16.36 10.34 -12.09
CA GLU A 109 -15.57 11.23 -12.94
C GLU A 109 -14.06 10.97 -12.82
N GLY A 110 -13.64 10.35 -11.70
CA GLY A 110 -12.23 10.17 -11.38
C GLY A 110 -11.54 11.51 -11.09
N GLU A 111 -10.22 11.50 -11.16
CA GLU A 111 -9.38 12.69 -11.02
C GLU A 111 -9.28 13.39 -12.37
N VAL A 112 -9.99 14.53 -12.52
CA VAL A 112 -9.88 15.38 -13.71
C VAL A 112 -9.24 16.71 -13.29
N ASP A 113 -8.02 16.96 -13.75
CA ASP A 113 -7.30 18.22 -13.58
C ASP A 113 -7.19 18.75 -12.13
N GLY A 114 -7.08 17.86 -11.15
CA GLY A 114 -6.94 18.22 -9.73
C GLY A 114 -8.20 18.83 -9.10
N LYS A 115 -9.32 18.97 -9.83
CA LYS A 115 -10.54 19.63 -9.34
C LYS A 115 -11.39 18.80 -8.39
N ASN A 116 -11.12 17.51 -8.28
CA ASN A 116 -11.94 16.60 -7.46
C ASN A 116 -11.35 16.30 -6.08
N TYR A 117 -10.18 16.83 -5.73
CA TYR A 117 -9.51 16.58 -4.44
C TYR A 117 -10.34 17.00 -3.21
N ASP A 118 -11.24 17.96 -3.35
CA ASP A 118 -12.09 18.43 -2.24
C ASP A 118 -13.36 17.60 -2.04
N TYR A 119 -13.67 16.69 -2.96
CA TYR A 119 -14.87 15.86 -2.94
C TYR A 119 -14.57 14.38 -2.72
N ILE A 120 -13.48 13.89 -3.31
CA ILE A 120 -13.10 12.48 -3.21
C ILE A 120 -11.71 12.40 -2.60
N PRO A 121 -11.51 11.55 -1.58
CA PRO A 121 -10.17 11.32 -1.05
C PRO A 121 -9.22 10.88 -2.15
N TYR A 122 -8.22 11.69 -2.50
CA TYR A 122 -7.24 11.37 -3.56
C TYR A 122 -6.47 10.08 -3.29
N TRP A 123 -6.33 9.69 -2.01
CA TRP A 123 -5.74 8.41 -1.64
C TRP A 123 -6.68 7.23 -1.88
N GLY A 124 -7.96 7.47 -2.25
CA GLY A 124 -8.98 6.45 -2.50
C GLY A 124 -8.76 5.61 -3.75
N TRP A 125 -7.83 5.96 -4.64
CA TRP A 125 -7.53 5.19 -5.86
C TRP A 125 -7.31 3.69 -5.61
N TYR A 126 -6.74 3.31 -4.46
CA TYR A 126 -6.54 1.92 -4.08
C TYR A 126 -7.87 1.15 -3.89
N ILE A 127 -8.96 1.85 -3.56
CA ILE A 127 -10.28 1.22 -3.42
C ILE A 127 -10.78 0.70 -4.76
N TYR A 128 -10.61 1.47 -5.83
CA TYR A 128 -10.95 1.04 -7.19
C TYR A 128 -10.13 -0.19 -7.59
N LEU A 129 -8.84 -0.17 -7.29
CA LEU A 129 -7.95 -1.30 -7.50
C LEU A 129 -8.39 -2.54 -6.70
N LEU A 130 -8.77 -2.37 -5.44
CA LEU A 130 -9.24 -3.46 -4.57
C LEU A 130 -10.54 -4.07 -5.10
N ILE A 131 -11.49 -3.25 -5.60
CA ILE A 131 -12.72 -3.72 -6.23
C ILE A 131 -12.41 -4.53 -7.48
N ALA A 132 -11.51 -4.05 -8.34
CA ALA A 132 -11.07 -4.77 -9.53
C ALA A 132 -10.45 -6.13 -9.19
N LEU A 133 -9.59 -6.20 -8.16
CA LEU A 133 -9.02 -7.45 -7.68
C LEU A 133 -10.09 -8.41 -7.14
N TYR A 134 -11.10 -7.91 -6.43
CA TYR A 134 -12.21 -8.75 -5.97
C TYR A 134 -13.01 -9.33 -7.14
N ILE A 135 -13.29 -8.54 -8.19
CA ILE A 135 -13.95 -9.02 -9.41
C ILE A 135 -13.11 -10.11 -10.08
N MET A 136 -11.79 -9.92 -10.13
CA MET A 136 -10.88 -10.88 -10.76
C MET A 136 -10.62 -12.15 -9.91
N THR A 137 -10.87 -12.11 -8.60
CA THR A 137 -10.53 -13.21 -7.69
C THR A 137 -11.07 -14.58 -8.12
N PRO A 138 -12.36 -14.76 -8.50
CA PRO A 138 -12.85 -16.08 -8.90
C PRO A 138 -12.20 -16.62 -10.19
N PHE A 139 -11.85 -15.73 -11.12
CA PHE A 139 -11.16 -16.10 -12.37
C PHE A 139 -9.72 -16.51 -12.08
N LEU A 140 -8.99 -15.69 -11.32
CA LEU A 140 -7.63 -15.97 -10.91
C LEU A 140 -7.55 -17.25 -10.07
N HIS A 141 -8.50 -17.47 -9.14
CA HIS A 141 -8.57 -18.71 -8.35
C HIS A 141 -8.65 -19.95 -9.26
N LYS A 142 -9.53 -19.94 -10.26
CA LYS A 142 -9.66 -21.04 -11.22
C LYS A 142 -8.37 -21.25 -12.03
N MET A 143 -7.76 -20.18 -12.47
CA MET A 143 -6.49 -20.22 -13.23
C MET A 143 -5.37 -20.82 -12.40
N ILE A 144 -5.13 -20.31 -11.18
CA ILE A 144 -4.01 -20.74 -10.34
C ILE A 144 -4.21 -22.12 -9.72
N LYS A 145 -5.44 -22.62 -9.65
CA LYS A 145 -5.75 -23.97 -9.14
C LYS A 145 -5.07 -25.07 -9.98
N SER A 146 -4.83 -24.82 -11.26
CA SER A 146 -4.10 -25.71 -12.15
C SER A 146 -2.58 -25.51 -12.13
N PHE A 147 -2.08 -24.43 -11.51
CA PHE A 147 -0.66 -24.10 -11.49
C PHE A 147 0.14 -25.09 -10.63
N LYS A 148 1.27 -25.54 -11.20
CA LYS A 148 2.36 -26.18 -10.45
C LYS A 148 3.36 -25.10 -10.03
N ASP A 149 4.30 -25.45 -9.15
CA ASP A 149 5.34 -24.53 -8.66
C ASP A 149 6.10 -23.83 -9.79
N LYS A 150 6.37 -24.55 -10.89
CA LYS A 150 6.99 -23.99 -12.10
C LYS A 150 6.14 -22.88 -12.74
N ASP A 151 4.83 -23.06 -12.79
CA ASP A 151 3.93 -22.10 -13.45
C ASP A 151 3.86 -20.79 -12.63
N TYR A 152 3.82 -20.87 -11.30
CA TYR A 152 3.94 -19.69 -10.45
C TYR A 152 5.25 -18.94 -10.68
N ARG A 153 6.38 -19.65 -10.75
CA ARG A 153 7.68 -19.01 -11.00
C ARG A 153 7.72 -18.31 -12.35
N VAL A 154 7.26 -18.97 -13.40
CA VAL A 154 7.18 -18.38 -14.74
C VAL A 154 6.29 -17.15 -14.73
N PHE A 155 5.10 -17.24 -14.14
CA PHE A 155 4.17 -16.11 -14.02
C PHE A 155 4.80 -14.92 -13.30
N ILE A 156 5.50 -15.15 -12.18
CA ILE A 156 6.17 -14.10 -11.40
C ILE A 156 7.34 -13.49 -12.19
N ILE A 157 8.13 -14.31 -12.88
CA ILE A 157 9.23 -13.83 -13.74
C ILE A 157 8.67 -12.95 -14.86
N LEU A 158 7.61 -13.39 -15.55
CA LEU A 158 6.96 -12.60 -16.58
C LEU A 158 6.41 -11.28 -16.02
N PHE A 159 5.80 -11.32 -14.84
CA PHE A 159 5.36 -10.09 -14.16
C PHE A 159 6.53 -9.14 -13.89
N VAL A 160 7.63 -9.63 -13.32
CA VAL A 160 8.81 -8.80 -13.02
C VAL A 160 9.42 -8.24 -14.30
N VAL A 161 9.55 -9.04 -15.35
CA VAL A 161 10.12 -8.60 -16.63
C VAL A 161 9.18 -7.64 -17.36
N LEU A 162 7.93 -8.07 -17.65
CA LEU A 162 7.03 -7.31 -18.51
C LEU A 162 6.41 -6.09 -17.83
N VAL A 163 6.19 -6.15 -16.53
CA VAL A 163 5.58 -5.03 -15.80
C VAL A 163 6.63 -4.18 -15.14
N SER A 164 7.54 -4.78 -14.37
CA SER A 164 8.44 -3.98 -13.53
C SER A 164 9.65 -3.43 -14.30
N ILE A 165 10.30 -4.23 -15.14
CA ILE A 165 11.46 -3.76 -15.92
C ILE A 165 11.01 -2.82 -17.03
N PHE A 166 10.00 -3.22 -17.83
CA PHE A 166 9.55 -2.39 -18.94
C PHE A 166 8.94 -1.05 -18.50
N ASN A 167 8.24 -0.99 -17.35
CA ASN A 167 7.75 0.29 -16.81
C ASN A 167 8.86 1.20 -16.27
N CYS A 168 10.04 0.66 -15.93
CA CYS A 168 11.19 1.49 -15.57
C CYS A 168 11.89 2.12 -16.78
N LEU A 169 11.84 1.46 -17.94
CA LEU A 169 12.63 1.86 -19.12
C LEU A 169 12.33 3.28 -19.61
N PRO A 170 11.08 3.75 -19.76
CA PRO A 170 10.80 5.11 -20.23
C PRO A 170 11.38 6.17 -19.32
N THR A 171 11.25 6.00 -18.02
CA THR A 171 11.82 6.95 -17.05
C THR A 171 13.35 6.90 -17.10
N PHE A 172 13.94 5.72 -17.24
CA PHE A 172 15.38 5.56 -17.36
C PHE A 172 15.91 6.21 -18.64
N THR A 173 15.27 5.96 -19.78
CA THR A 173 15.69 6.54 -21.08
C THR A 173 15.49 8.04 -21.13
N SER A 174 14.41 8.60 -20.59
CA SER A 174 14.21 10.05 -20.52
C SER A 174 15.28 10.75 -19.70
N VAL A 175 15.78 10.08 -18.65
CA VAL A 175 16.80 10.65 -17.75
C VAL A 175 18.18 10.60 -18.35
N PHE A 176 18.57 9.45 -18.91
CA PHE A 176 19.94 9.24 -19.38
C PHE A 176 20.17 9.62 -20.83
N LEU A 177 19.12 9.51 -21.68
CA LEU A 177 19.23 9.73 -23.12
C LEU A 177 18.50 11.00 -23.59
N GLY A 178 17.78 11.69 -22.71
CA GLY A 178 17.01 12.90 -23.07
C GLY A 178 15.79 12.65 -23.96
N ASN A 179 15.48 11.40 -24.30
CA ASN A 179 14.39 11.02 -25.19
C ASN A 179 13.34 10.15 -24.46
N SER A 180 12.10 10.60 -24.49
CA SER A 180 10.94 9.89 -23.89
C SER A 180 10.31 8.86 -24.83
N HIS A 181 11.09 8.18 -25.66
CA HIS A 181 10.54 7.14 -26.53
C HIS A 181 10.25 5.87 -25.70
N GLY A 182 9.03 5.82 -25.17
CA GLY A 182 8.55 4.67 -24.41
C GLY A 182 8.23 3.50 -25.32
N ILE A 183 8.89 2.36 -25.13
CA ILE A 183 8.50 1.06 -25.71
C ILE A 183 7.07 0.68 -25.27
N ASN A 184 6.55 1.32 -24.21
CA ASN A 184 5.26 1.04 -23.59
C ASN A 184 4.02 1.25 -24.48
N GLY A 185 4.12 2.05 -25.56
CA GLY A 185 3.01 2.24 -26.49
C GLY A 185 2.67 1.00 -27.33
N ASN A 186 3.64 0.10 -27.52
CA ASN A 186 3.51 -1.04 -28.42
C ASN A 186 3.36 -2.39 -27.69
N LEU A 187 3.86 -2.50 -26.45
CA LEU A 187 3.65 -3.65 -25.57
C LEU A 187 2.57 -3.28 -24.57
N SER A 188 1.32 -3.70 -24.84
CA SER A 188 0.23 -3.53 -23.88
C SER A 188 0.51 -4.35 -22.62
N THR A 189 1.23 -3.75 -21.66
CA THR A 189 1.50 -4.35 -20.35
C THR A 189 0.25 -4.41 -19.47
N SER A 190 -0.88 -3.87 -19.96
CA SER A 190 -2.17 -3.85 -19.27
C SER A 190 -2.73 -5.25 -18.97
N LEU A 191 -2.39 -6.28 -19.76
CA LEU A 191 -2.75 -7.67 -19.47
C LEU A 191 -2.13 -8.20 -18.18
N PHE A 192 -0.94 -7.71 -17.83
CA PHE A 192 -0.24 -8.04 -16.58
C PHE A 192 -0.29 -6.83 -15.65
N SER A 193 -1.48 -6.47 -15.20
CA SER A 193 -1.62 -5.40 -14.21
C SER A 193 -0.69 -5.66 -13.02
N ILE A 194 0.04 -4.64 -12.59
CA ILE A 194 0.87 -4.62 -11.38
C ILE A 194 0.20 -5.34 -10.22
N ALA A 195 -1.08 -5.07 -10.03
CA ALA A 195 -1.86 -5.60 -8.94
C ALA A 195 -1.99 -7.13 -9.01
N ILE A 196 -2.18 -7.70 -10.21
CA ILE A 196 -2.34 -9.16 -10.40
C ILE A 196 -1.04 -9.88 -10.03
N GLY A 197 0.10 -9.36 -10.43
CA GLY A 197 1.40 -9.95 -10.11
C GLY A 197 1.65 -10.03 -8.60
N TYR A 198 1.46 -8.93 -7.88
CA TYR A 198 1.57 -8.91 -6.43
C TYR A 198 0.53 -9.81 -5.75
N TYR A 199 -0.70 -9.83 -6.26
CA TYR A 199 -1.80 -10.61 -5.71
C TYR A 199 -1.51 -12.12 -5.77
N VAL A 200 -1.06 -12.60 -6.94
CA VAL A 200 -0.66 -14.01 -7.13
C VAL A 200 0.61 -14.33 -6.35
N PHE A 201 1.60 -13.42 -6.33
CA PHE A 201 2.82 -13.61 -5.54
C PHE A 201 2.52 -13.78 -4.04
N GLY A 202 1.66 -12.91 -3.47
CA GLY A 202 1.27 -13.01 -2.07
C GLY A 202 0.64 -14.37 -1.73
N TYR A 203 -0.25 -14.88 -2.59
CA TYR A 203 -0.82 -16.22 -2.45
C TYR A 203 0.24 -17.32 -2.56
N TYR A 204 1.08 -17.28 -3.61
CA TYR A 204 2.12 -18.29 -3.83
C TYR A 204 3.07 -18.39 -2.62
N ILE A 205 3.61 -17.25 -2.18
CA ILE A 205 4.52 -17.22 -1.04
C ILE A 205 3.81 -17.64 0.26
N SER A 206 2.53 -17.27 0.45
CA SER A 206 1.80 -17.68 1.66
C SER A 206 1.66 -19.19 1.83
N ASN A 207 1.75 -19.95 0.75
CA ASN A 207 1.66 -21.41 0.75
C ASN A 207 3.03 -22.11 0.67
N LYS A 208 4.13 -21.37 0.54
CA LYS A 208 5.48 -21.92 0.40
C LYS A 208 6.26 -21.81 1.72
N GLU A 209 6.95 -22.86 2.14
CA GLU A 209 7.96 -22.73 3.20
C GLU A 209 9.17 -21.94 2.70
N ILE A 210 9.64 -21.02 3.54
CA ILE A 210 10.78 -20.15 3.24
C ILE A 210 12.02 -20.66 3.95
N SER A 211 13.05 -20.98 3.19
CA SER A 211 14.35 -21.41 3.72
C SER A 211 15.15 -20.20 4.25
N LYS A 212 16.11 -20.48 5.15
CA LYS A 212 17.05 -19.47 5.65
C LYS A 212 17.82 -18.78 4.50
N LYS A 213 18.21 -19.54 3.48
CA LYS A 213 18.93 -19.00 2.31
C LYS A 213 18.05 -18.02 1.53
N GLU A 214 16.79 -18.37 1.25
CA GLU A 214 15.84 -17.47 0.56
C GLU A 214 15.60 -16.19 1.35
N ASN A 215 15.43 -16.29 2.66
CA ASN A 215 15.30 -15.11 3.52
C ASN A 215 16.56 -14.23 3.51
N SER A 216 17.76 -14.81 3.60
CA SER A 216 19.01 -14.04 3.55
C SER A 216 19.18 -13.31 2.23
N ILE A 217 18.89 -13.98 1.10
CA ILE A 217 18.88 -13.35 -0.22
C ILE A 217 17.87 -12.20 -0.27
N SER A 218 16.65 -12.41 0.25
CA SER A 218 15.61 -11.38 0.28
C SER A 218 16.05 -10.14 1.06
N ILE A 219 16.70 -10.29 2.20
CA ILE A 219 17.23 -9.15 2.98
C ILE A 219 18.27 -8.37 2.17
N ILE A 220 19.21 -9.07 1.54
CA ILE A 220 20.27 -8.43 0.72
C ILE A 220 19.63 -7.67 -0.45
N VAL A 221 18.72 -8.31 -1.18
CA VAL A 221 18.02 -7.70 -2.32
C VAL A 221 17.19 -6.48 -1.87
N TYR A 222 16.51 -6.56 -0.72
CA TYR A 222 15.79 -5.43 -0.15
C TYR A 222 16.70 -4.24 0.12
N VAL A 223 17.83 -4.46 0.81
CA VAL A 223 18.80 -3.40 1.13
C VAL A 223 19.34 -2.75 -0.13
N ILE A 224 19.76 -3.55 -1.12
CA ILE A 224 20.26 -3.04 -2.40
C ILE A 224 19.17 -2.21 -3.12
N SER A 225 17.93 -2.70 -3.13
CA SER A 225 16.80 -1.98 -3.74
C SER A 225 16.53 -0.63 -3.06
N MET A 226 16.61 -0.56 -1.73
CA MET A 226 16.40 0.68 -0.99
C MET A 226 17.51 1.70 -1.22
N ILE A 227 18.77 1.24 -1.24
CA ILE A 227 19.91 2.09 -1.58
C ILE A 227 19.75 2.64 -3.01
N PHE A 228 19.43 1.76 -3.97
CA PHE A 228 19.21 2.16 -5.35
C PHE A 228 18.09 3.21 -5.48
N CYS A 229 16.92 2.97 -4.85
CA CYS A 229 15.81 3.92 -4.87
C CYS A 229 16.21 5.28 -4.28
N THR A 230 16.94 5.28 -3.17
CA THR A 230 17.39 6.50 -2.52
C THR A 230 18.36 7.29 -3.42
N LEU A 231 19.36 6.62 -3.98
CA LEU A 231 20.31 7.26 -4.91
C LEU A 231 19.62 7.76 -6.18
N TYR A 232 18.65 7.01 -6.69
CA TYR A 232 17.84 7.39 -7.83
C TYR A 232 17.06 8.69 -7.56
N LEU A 233 16.40 8.80 -6.40
CA LEU A 233 15.69 10.01 -6.00
C LEU A 233 16.63 11.21 -5.79
N LEU A 234 17.80 10.99 -5.19
CA LEU A 234 18.81 12.04 -5.02
C LEU A 234 19.31 12.55 -6.37
N TYR A 235 19.57 11.68 -7.31
CA TYR A 235 19.99 12.04 -8.66
C TYR A 235 18.93 12.87 -9.38
N PHE A 236 17.66 12.42 -9.32
CA PHE A 236 16.54 13.10 -9.97
C PHE A 236 16.23 14.44 -9.33
N GLY A 237 16.15 14.50 -8.01
CA GLY A 237 15.89 15.75 -7.29
C GLY A 237 16.90 16.83 -7.64
N ARG A 238 18.17 16.46 -7.80
CA ARG A 238 19.22 17.40 -8.26
C ARG A 238 19.08 17.79 -9.71
N LYS A 239 18.82 16.82 -10.61
CA LYS A 239 18.71 17.07 -12.05
C LYS A 239 17.52 17.94 -12.43
N MET A 240 16.38 17.72 -11.77
CA MET A 240 15.15 18.47 -12.04
C MET A 240 15.06 19.79 -11.25
N ASN A 241 16.04 20.05 -10.39
CA ASN A 241 16.02 21.16 -9.43
C ASN A 241 14.68 21.24 -8.66
N ASP A 242 14.05 20.08 -8.45
CA ASP A 242 12.79 19.90 -7.74
C ASP A 242 12.91 18.79 -6.69
N PRO A 243 13.15 19.15 -5.42
CA PRO A 243 13.22 18.19 -4.34
C PRO A 243 11.86 17.55 -4.03
N GLY A 244 10.81 17.96 -4.73
CA GLY A 244 9.46 17.41 -4.65
C GLY A 244 9.13 16.40 -5.74
N TYR A 245 9.97 16.21 -6.75
CA TYR A 245 9.73 15.25 -7.81
C TYR A 245 10.10 13.82 -7.38
N PHE A 246 9.10 12.92 -7.32
CA PHE A 246 9.27 11.55 -6.84
C PHE A 246 8.81 10.53 -7.90
N PRO A 247 9.62 10.23 -8.90
CA PRO A 247 9.27 9.32 -9.99
C PRO A 247 9.42 7.83 -9.57
N LEU A 248 8.93 7.45 -8.39
CA LEU A 248 8.91 6.07 -7.94
C LEU A 248 7.50 5.49 -8.00
N GLU A 249 7.24 4.72 -9.06
CA GLU A 249 5.99 4.00 -9.21
C GLU A 249 6.04 2.65 -8.49
N TYR A 250 4.88 2.14 -8.08
CA TYR A 250 4.77 0.81 -7.44
C TYR A 250 5.17 -0.34 -8.37
N SER A 251 5.20 -0.08 -9.68
CA SER A 251 5.63 -1.02 -10.72
C SER A 251 7.13 -1.07 -10.94
N TYR A 252 7.87 -0.07 -10.46
CA TYR A 252 9.30 -0.02 -10.74
C TYR A 252 10.03 -1.21 -10.14
N PHE A 253 10.94 -1.77 -10.93
CA PHE A 253 11.66 -2.99 -10.64
C PHE A 253 12.25 -3.05 -9.21
N PRO A 254 12.98 -2.03 -8.70
CA PRO A 254 13.52 -2.11 -7.34
C PRO A 254 12.42 -2.07 -6.27
N ILE A 255 11.30 -1.33 -6.49
CA ILE A 255 10.18 -1.32 -5.56
C ILE A 255 9.45 -2.66 -5.57
N SER A 256 9.27 -3.26 -6.76
CA SER A 256 8.66 -4.59 -6.87
C SER A 256 9.47 -5.65 -6.13
N LEU A 257 10.78 -5.68 -6.33
CA LEU A 257 11.67 -6.61 -5.63
C LEU A 257 11.65 -6.36 -4.12
N ALA A 258 11.77 -5.11 -3.67
CA ALA A 258 11.76 -4.77 -2.26
C ALA A 258 10.46 -5.23 -1.58
N SER A 259 9.31 -4.99 -2.23
CA SER A 259 8.00 -5.38 -1.71
C SER A 259 7.88 -6.90 -1.53
N MET A 260 8.32 -7.66 -2.54
CA MET A 260 8.36 -9.12 -2.50
C MET A 260 9.30 -9.63 -1.39
N CYS A 261 10.46 -9.02 -1.25
CA CYS A 261 11.46 -9.37 -0.23
C CYS A 261 10.94 -9.11 1.20
N VAL A 262 10.25 -7.99 1.43
CA VAL A 262 9.61 -7.71 2.72
C VAL A 262 8.58 -8.80 3.05
N PHE A 263 7.73 -9.19 2.10
CA PHE A 263 6.73 -10.22 2.32
C PHE A 263 7.35 -11.58 2.68
N ILE A 264 8.42 -11.99 1.95
CA ILE A 264 9.18 -13.22 2.22
C ILE A 264 9.78 -13.20 3.63
N SER A 265 10.47 -12.11 3.98
CA SER A 265 11.17 -11.99 5.27
C SER A 265 10.20 -11.99 6.44
N PHE A 266 9.09 -11.25 6.36
CA PHE A 266 8.08 -11.26 7.42
C PHE A 266 7.42 -12.62 7.57
N LYS A 267 7.15 -13.34 6.49
CA LYS A 267 6.68 -14.72 6.58
C LYS A 267 7.71 -15.61 7.27
N TYR A 268 8.97 -15.54 6.88
CA TYR A 268 10.04 -16.35 7.48
C TYR A 268 10.12 -16.17 9.00
N TYR A 269 10.13 -14.90 9.46
CA TYR A 269 10.31 -14.63 10.90
C TYR A 269 9.04 -14.85 11.73
N PHE A 270 7.86 -14.57 11.19
CA PHE A 270 6.63 -14.51 11.98
C PHE A 270 5.59 -15.59 11.66
N SER A 271 5.85 -16.51 10.72
CA SER A 271 4.89 -17.58 10.40
C SER A 271 4.71 -18.60 11.53
N LYS A 272 5.74 -18.80 12.35
CA LYS A 272 5.74 -19.74 13.48
C LYS A 272 5.41 -19.08 14.83
N CYS A 273 5.20 -17.77 14.85
CA CYS A 273 4.87 -17.05 16.08
C CYS A 273 3.40 -17.25 16.43
N LEU A 274 3.12 -18.16 17.36
CA LEU A 274 1.80 -18.43 17.93
C LEU A 274 1.70 -17.85 19.34
N ASN A 275 1.91 -16.56 19.52
CA ASN A 275 1.93 -15.99 20.85
C ASN A 275 0.66 -15.17 21.14
N ASN A 276 -0.08 -15.61 22.16
CA ASN A 276 -1.23 -14.89 22.71
C ASN A 276 -0.78 -13.85 23.76
N ASN A 277 0.23 -13.06 23.43
CA ASN A 277 0.78 -12.00 24.29
C ASN A 277 0.18 -10.62 23.96
N ILE A 278 0.55 -9.60 24.75
CA ILE A 278 0.07 -8.25 24.57
C ILE A 278 0.45 -7.66 23.20
N PHE A 279 1.63 -7.99 22.70
CA PHE A 279 2.10 -7.57 21.37
C PHE A 279 1.15 -8.07 20.26
N THR A 280 0.82 -9.35 20.28
CA THR A 280 -0.11 -9.95 19.31
C THR A 280 -1.49 -9.27 19.39
N LYS A 281 -1.98 -8.96 20.60
CA LYS A 281 -3.26 -8.26 20.78
C LYS A 281 -3.22 -6.85 20.17
N ILE A 282 -2.16 -6.09 20.39
CA ILE A 282 -1.98 -4.76 19.82
C ILE A 282 -1.95 -4.85 18.28
N ILE A 283 -1.09 -5.67 17.71
CA ILE A 283 -0.95 -5.86 16.26
C ILE A 283 -2.30 -6.26 15.64
N THR A 284 -2.99 -7.22 16.23
CA THR A 284 -4.28 -7.68 15.71
C THR A 284 -5.35 -6.61 15.81
N THR A 285 -5.33 -5.74 16.82
CA THR A 285 -6.27 -4.63 16.97
C THR A 285 -6.03 -3.58 15.89
N ILE A 286 -4.78 -3.17 15.68
CA ILE A 286 -4.42 -2.23 14.61
C ILE A 286 -4.75 -2.83 13.23
N SER A 287 -4.35 -4.07 12.97
CA SER A 287 -4.61 -4.76 11.69
C SER A 287 -6.10 -4.85 11.36
N THR A 288 -6.96 -5.12 12.35
CA THR A 288 -8.41 -5.16 12.14
C THR A 288 -9.04 -3.78 11.95
N SER A 289 -8.43 -2.73 12.46
CA SER A 289 -8.82 -1.35 12.22
C SER A 289 -8.22 -0.79 10.92
N GLY A 290 -7.28 -1.52 10.30
CA GLY A 290 -6.44 -1.04 9.20
C GLY A 290 -7.20 -0.50 8.01
N PHE A 291 -8.36 -1.06 7.65
CA PHE A 291 -9.19 -0.55 6.58
C PHE A 291 -9.80 0.82 6.91
N GLY A 292 -10.30 0.99 8.14
CA GLY A 292 -10.77 2.28 8.62
C GLY A 292 -9.64 3.31 8.73
N ILE A 293 -8.46 2.89 9.25
CA ILE A 293 -7.28 3.76 9.31
C ILE A 293 -6.91 4.23 7.90
N TYR A 294 -6.88 3.33 6.91
CA TYR A 294 -6.61 3.68 5.52
C TYR A 294 -7.59 4.73 4.98
N LEU A 295 -8.86 4.62 5.27
CA LEU A 295 -9.87 5.55 4.75
C LEU A 295 -9.81 6.95 5.39
N PHE A 296 -9.42 7.06 6.66
CA PHE A 296 -9.54 8.30 7.43
C PHE A 296 -8.21 8.91 7.88
N HIS A 297 -7.05 8.35 7.50
CA HIS A 297 -5.76 8.84 8.02
C HIS A 297 -5.44 10.27 7.59
N VAL A 298 -5.75 10.69 6.35
CA VAL A 298 -5.36 12.02 5.85
C VAL A 298 -6.07 13.15 6.60
N PRO A 299 -7.42 13.20 6.71
CA PRO A 299 -8.07 14.28 7.45
C PRO A 299 -7.65 14.31 8.94
N VAL A 300 -7.47 13.15 9.58
CA VAL A 300 -7.01 13.11 10.97
C VAL A 300 -5.55 13.60 11.09
N LEU A 301 -4.71 13.27 10.12
CA LEU A 301 -3.34 13.74 10.03
C LEU A 301 -3.28 15.27 9.88
N GLU A 302 -4.09 15.83 8.96
CA GLU A 302 -4.15 17.28 8.73
C GLU A 302 -4.56 18.02 9.99
N GLU A 303 -5.55 17.53 10.75
CA GLU A 303 -6.02 18.17 11.96
C GLU A 303 -5.02 18.06 13.14
N ILE A 304 -4.42 16.89 13.35
CA ILE A 304 -3.42 16.73 14.41
C ILE A 304 -2.19 17.59 14.13
N HIS A 305 -1.76 17.68 12.88
CA HIS A 305 -0.60 18.52 12.51
C HIS A 305 -0.78 20.00 12.85
N LYS A 306 -2.00 20.54 12.77
CA LYS A 306 -2.33 21.94 13.11
C LYS A 306 -2.25 22.25 14.61
N LEU A 307 -2.19 21.25 15.47
CA LEU A 307 -2.17 21.47 16.92
C LEU A 307 -0.86 22.14 17.37
N PRO A 308 -0.90 23.14 18.26
CA PRO A 308 0.30 23.91 18.64
C PRO A 308 1.45 23.04 19.17
N PHE A 309 1.12 21.99 19.95
CA PHE A 309 2.15 21.08 20.47
C PHE A 309 2.85 20.29 19.35
N MET A 310 2.11 19.90 18.30
CA MET A 310 2.70 19.21 17.15
C MET A 310 3.62 20.13 16.35
N MET A 311 3.18 21.38 16.12
CA MET A 311 4.03 22.38 15.47
C MET A 311 5.33 22.62 16.25
N SER A 312 5.26 22.65 17.59
CA SER A 312 6.45 22.77 18.44
C SER A 312 7.40 21.58 18.29
N ILE A 313 6.87 20.35 18.19
CA ILE A 313 7.69 19.15 17.96
C ILE A 313 8.35 19.20 16.57
N PHE A 314 7.62 19.59 15.52
CA PHE A 314 8.17 19.74 14.18
C PHE A 314 9.27 20.80 14.09
N ASN A 315 9.08 21.91 14.79
CA ASN A 315 10.10 22.98 14.88
C ASN A 315 11.36 22.53 15.63
N PHE A 316 11.20 21.67 16.65
CA PHE A 316 12.32 21.09 17.36
C PHE A 316 13.06 20.03 16.51
N ASN A 317 12.33 19.08 15.95
CA ASN A 317 12.89 18.04 15.07
C ASN A 317 11.78 17.47 14.18
N SER A 318 11.91 17.67 12.87
CA SER A 318 10.91 17.24 11.89
C SER A 318 10.76 15.71 11.79
N ILE A 319 11.84 14.96 11.97
CA ILE A 319 11.80 13.48 11.95
C ILE A 319 11.00 12.97 13.16
N LEU A 320 11.29 13.53 14.35
CA LEU A 320 10.53 13.22 15.56
C LEU A 320 9.05 13.59 15.38
N GLY A 321 8.78 14.77 14.80
CA GLY A 321 7.42 15.22 14.49
C GLY A 321 6.66 14.22 13.62
N VAL A 322 7.29 13.70 12.56
CA VAL A 322 6.69 12.67 11.70
C VAL A 322 6.41 11.38 12.47
N VAL A 323 7.34 10.89 13.27
CA VAL A 323 7.16 9.67 14.09
C VAL A 323 6.01 9.81 15.09
N VAL A 324 5.95 10.94 15.79
CA VAL A 324 4.89 11.22 16.76
C VAL A 324 3.54 11.33 16.07
N LEU A 325 3.48 12.04 14.94
CA LEU A 325 2.23 12.22 14.18
C LEU A 325 1.68 10.90 13.66
N ILE A 326 2.51 10.04 13.06
CA ILE A 326 2.11 8.68 12.63
C ILE A 326 1.55 7.90 13.81
N SER A 327 2.25 7.93 14.94
CA SER A 327 1.86 7.18 16.14
C SER A 327 0.50 7.64 16.68
N LEU A 328 0.26 8.95 16.70
CA LEU A 328 -1.01 9.54 17.15
C LEU A 328 -2.16 9.21 16.19
N VAL A 329 -1.94 9.33 14.87
CA VAL A 329 -2.95 8.98 13.86
C VAL A 329 -3.36 7.51 13.98
N ILE A 330 -2.39 6.59 14.10
CA ILE A 330 -2.66 5.16 14.28
C ILE A 330 -3.40 4.90 15.59
N LEU A 331 -2.96 5.49 16.69
CA LEU A 331 -3.57 5.32 18.01
C LEU A 331 -5.04 5.78 18.00
N ILE A 332 -5.28 7.01 17.58
CA ILE A 332 -6.61 7.64 17.57
C ILE A 332 -7.56 6.82 16.69
N LEU A 333 -7.17 6.54 15.45
CA LEU A 333 -8.02 5.80 14.52
C LEU A 333 -8.21 4.34 14.95
N THR A 334 -7.21 3.70 15.56
CA THR A 334 -7.38 2.36 16.13
C THR A 334 -8.44 2.36 17.23
N ILE A 335 -8.42 3.33 18.15
CA ILE A 335 -9.41 3.46 19.21
C ILE A 335 -10.80 3.70 18.60
N ILE A 336 -10.92 4.65 17.67
CA ILE A 336 -12.18 4.99 17.01
C ILE A 336 -12.78 3.75 16.34
N PHE A 337 -12.00 3.05 15.49
CA PHE A 337 -12.52 1.88 14.77
C PHE A 337 -12.71 0.65 15.67
N TYR A 338 -11.95 0.52 16.75
CA TYR A 338 -12.22 -0.49 17.78
C TYR A 338 -13.59 -0.27 18.42
N LEU A 339 -13.94 0.98 18.74
CA LEU A 339 -15.23 1.35 19.34
C LEU A 339 -16.39 1.22 18.31
N ILE A 340 -16.22 1.78 17.12
CA ILE A 340 -17.22 1.72 16.04
C ILE A 340 -17.60 0.27 15.71
N ARG A 341 -16.64 -0.64 15.69
CA ARG A 341 -16.89 -2.07 15.42
C ARG A 341 -17.64 -2.81 16.52
N LYS A 342 -17.84 -2.23 17.70
CA LYS A 342 -18.77 -2.77 18.71
C LYS A 342 -20.23 -2.65 18.25
N ILE A 343 -20.52 -1.71 17.34
CA ILE A 343 -21.85 -1.53 16.75
C ILE A 343 -22.01 -2.55 15.61
N PRO A 344 -23.04 -3.45 15.63
CA PRO A 344 -23.17 -4.57 14.71
C PRO A 344 -23.16 -4.20 13.21
N ILE A 345 -23.76 -3.07 12.84
CA ILE A 345 -23.81 -2.56 11.45
C ILE A 345 -22.39 -2.21 11.00
N PHE A 346 -21.66 -1.43 11.76
CA PHE A 346 -20.31 -0.98 11.40
C PHE A 346 -19.27 -2.11 11.44
N ARG A 347 -19.47 -3.12 12.29
CA ARG A 347 -18.64 -4.33 12.28
C ARG A 347 -18.67 -5.08 10.95
N LYS A 348 -19.76 -4.96 10.20
CA LYS A 348 -19.91 -5.60 8.86
C LYS A 348 -19.24 -4.75 7.77
N ILE A 349 -19.03 -3.44 8.02
CA ILE A 349 -18.47 -2.50 7.06
C ILE A 349 -16.95 -2.33 7.28
N PHE A 350 -16.52 -2.11 8.50
CA PHE A 350 -15.13 -1.93 8.93
C PHE A 350 -14.65 -3.18 9.74
#